data_d0cbe4c1272e3c590cb6bb6fd3163714
#
_entry.id   d0cbe4c1272e3c590cb6bb6fd3163714
#
_cell.length_a   1.000
_cell.length_b   1.000
_cell.length_c   1.000
_cell.angle_alpha   90.00
_cell.angle_beta   90.00
_cell.angle_gamma   90.00
#
_symmetry.space_group_name_H-M   'P 1'
#
loop_
_entity.id
_entity.type
_entity.pdbx_description
1 polymer ?
#
loop_
_entity_poly.entity_id
_entity_poly.type
_entity_poly.pdbx_seq_one_letter_code
_entity_poly.pdbx_strand_id
1 'polypeptide(L)'
;MSAEFFVERSWATLGSILLLVGLSACSNSDNDAPSSIAPNSGFLTLRVTDAPVDDAAEVIIVFTGVELQRGPASTINIDFDTPRALDLLQFRNGQTANLLEGHPVLPGEYEWLRLKISAEQNLQNGSRIRLRDGRQFPLFIPSGAESGLKLNRRFTVAQGGITRLIVDFDLRKSVVAPPGLAPNWILRPALRLIDELQYGTLVGSVDIPALAAAQQSTVADCSPGVYVFAGGGVTPDDMDGDATDGVDPLVYQPLTPPTPGTSATYSLPFLESGDYTVAFTCRFNVDADPTRSEYDPRTLTPEGTPPMRFTIKAGRITSGTTTRVDAP
;
A
#
# COMPACT_ATOMS: atom_id res chain seq x y z
N MET A 1 52.37 -72.84 -7.06
CA MET A 1 51.91 -73.91 -7.97
C MET A 1 51.17 -73.17 -9.08
N SER A 2 51.87 -72.83 -10.15
CA SER A 2 52.03 -73.60 -11.41
C SER A 2 50.69 -73.69 -12.12
N ALA A 3 50.46 -73.30 -13.36
CA ALA A 3 51.26 -73.04 -14.52
C ALA A 3 50.31 -72.40 -15.55
N GLU A 4 50.63 -71.43 -16.26
CA GLU A 4 51.27 -71.42 -17.60
C GLU A 4 50.49 -72.10 -18.72
N PHE A 5 50.55 -71.37 -19.82
CA PHE A 5 50.74 -71.73 -21.25
C PHE A 5 49.42 -71.67 -22.10
N PHE A 6 49.30 -71.23 -23.31
CA PHE A 6 50.14 -70.80 -24.42
C PHE A 6 49.15 -70.34 -25.54
N VAL A 7 49.35 -69.22 -26.13
CA VAL A 7 49.62 -68.93 -27.56
C VAL A 7 48.90 -69.81 -28.62
N GLU A 8 48.16 -69.21 -29.58
CA GLU A 8 48.63 -69.01 -30.91
C GLU A 8 47.65 -68.22 -31.82
N ARG A 9 48.29 -67.57 -32.71
CA ARG A 9 47.86 -66.75 -33.82
C ARG A 9 47.10 -67.54 -34.89
N SER A 10 46.21 -66.91 -35.65
CA SER A 10 46.32 -66.80 -37.08
C SER A 10 45.17 -66.02 -37.76
N TRP A 11 45.47 -64.97 -38.44
CA TRP A 11 45.23 -64.38 -39.75
C TRP A 11 43.87 -64.54 -40.47
N ALA A 12 43.33 -63.34 -40.77
CA ALA A 12 42.80 -62.83 -42.05
C ALA A 12 41.52 -63.41 -42.63
N THR A 13 40.54 -62.52 -42.83
CA THR A 13 40.11 -62.12 -44.17
C THR A 13 39.01 -61.01 -44.10
N LEU A 14 39.09 -60.08 -45.06
CA LEU A 14 38.18 -58.94 -45.31
C LEU A 14 36.74 -59.39 -45.49
N GLY A 15 35.82 -58.67 -44.88
CA GLY A 15 34.41 -58.70 -45.18
C GLY A 15 33.75 -57.39 -44.74
N SER A 16 33.57 -56.48 -45.69
CA SER A 16 32.80 -55.27 -45.50
C SER A 16 31.33 -55.61 -45.20
N ILE A 17 30.88 -55.39 -44.00
CA ILE A 17 29.45 -55.36 -43.66
C ILE A 17 29.10 -53.95 -43.18
N LEU A 18 28.28 -53.29 -44.00
CA LEU A 18 27.65 -52.03 -43.68
C LEU A 18 26.64 -52.23 -42.58
N LEU A 19 27.01 -51.82 -41.36
CA LEU A 19 26.10 -51.87 -40.20
C LEU A 19 25.38 -50.55 -40.10
N LEU A 20 24.12 -50.50 -40.48
CA LEU A 20 23.17 -49.41 -40.14
C LEU A 20 23.00 -49.38 -38.65
N VAL A 21 23.58 -48.39 -37.99
CA VAL A 21 23.32 -48.06 -36.60
C VAL A 21 22.06 -47.24 -36.55
N GLY A 22 20.95 -47.85 -36.17
CA GLY A 22 19.76 -47.16 -35.82
C GLY A 22 19.97 -46.37 -34.51
N LEU A 23 19.99 -45.06 -34.62
CA LEU A 23 19.87 -44.19 -33.44
C LEU A 23 18.48 -44.32 -32.84
N SER A 24 18.34 -45.09 -31.78
CA SER A 24 17.22 -45.00 -30.90
C SER A 24 17.32 -43.69 -30.11
N ALA A 25 16.60 -42.69 -30.52
CA ALA A 25 16.39 -41.48 -29.75
C ALA A 25 15.50 -41.83 -28.52
N CYS A 26 16.10 -41.98 -27.35
CA CYS A 26 15.37 -41.87 -26.09
C CYS A 26 14.88 -40.44 -25.93
N SER A 27 13.62 -40.22 -26.20
CA SER A 27 12.94 -38.98 -25.81
C SER A 27 12.63 -39.05 -24.32
N ASN A 28 13.55 -38.58 -23.50
CA ASN A 28 13.19 -38.18 -22.14
C ASN A 28 12.44 -36.86 -22.23
N SER A 29 11.12 -36.95 -22.10
CA SER A 29 10.24 -35.78 -21.94
C SER A 29 10.19 -35.41 -20.46
N ASP A 30 11.27 -34.93 -19.90
CA ASP A 30 11.24 -34.15 -18.67
C ASP A 30 11.36 -32.68 -19.08
N ASN A 31 10.26 -32.16 -19.62
CA ASN A 31 10.07 -30.73 -19.85
C ASN A 31 9.62 -30.04 -18.55
N ASP A 32 10.45 -30.06 -17.54
CA ASP A 32 10.48 -29.01 -16.53
C ASP A 32 11.40 -27.88 -17.05
N ALA A 33 11.02 -27.29 -18.18
CA ALA A 33 11.57 -26.02 -18.56
C ALA A 33 11.03 -24.98 -17.59
N PRO A 34 11.87 -24.16 -16.93
CA PRO A 34 11.40 -23.04 -16.15
C PRO A 34 10.54 -22.20 -17.10
N SER A 35 9.34 -21.81 -16.64
CA SER A 35 8.37 -21.02 -17.38
C SER A 35 9.11 -19.90 -18.11
N SER A 36 9.22 -20.00 -19.43
CA SER A 36 9.94 -19.02 -20.23
C SER A 36 9.18 -17.71 -20.12
N ILE A 37 9.76 -16.76 -19.38
CA ILE A 37 9.30 -15.36 -19.37
C ILE A 37 9.22 -14.93 -20.82
N ALA A 38 8.04 -14.55 -21.28
CA ALA A 38 7.86 -14.12 -22.66
C ALA A 38 8.89 -13.00 -22.97
N PRO A 39 9.60 -13.05 -24.12
CA PRO A 39 10.69 -12.12 -24.40
C PRO A 39 10.29 -10.64 -24.46
N ASN A 40 9.00 -10.34 -24.33
CA ASN A 40 8.41 -9.00 -24.30
C ASN A 40 7.63 -8.73 -23.00
N SER A 41 8.08 -9.19 -21.84
CA SER A 41 7.45 -8.90 -20.57
C SER A 41 8.05 -7.67 -19.88
N GLY A 42 7.23 -6.93 -19.15
CA GLY A 42 7.63 -6.10 -18.03
C GLY A 42 7.24 -6.79 -16.72
N PHE A 43 7.60 -6.21 -15.60
CA PHE A 43 7.34 -6.78 -14.28
C PHE A 43 6.58 -5.81 -13.40
N LEU A 44 5.56 -6.30 -12.69
CA LEU A 44 4.78 -5.51 -11.76
C LEU A 44 5.00 -6.02 -10.33
N THR A 45 5.44 -5.12 -9.46
CA THR A 45 5.39 -5.29 -8.01
C THR A 45 4.27 -4.41 -7.47
N LEU A 46 3.35 -4.99 -6.70
CA LEU A 46 2.23 -4.29 -6.10
C LEU A 46 2.24 -4.53 -4.59
N ARG A 47 2.23 -3.44 -3.85
CA ARG A 47 2.21 -3.45 -2.38
C ARG A 47 0.98 -2.73 -1.87
N VAL A 48 0.63 -3.00 -0.62
CA VAL A 48 -0.40 -2.25 0.12
C VAL A 48 0.19 -1.66 1.38
N THR A 49 -0.30 -0.49 1.75
CA THR A 49 -0.02 0.21 3.01
C THR A 49 -1.31 0.79 3.56
N ASP A 50 -1.27 1.36 4.76
CA ASP A 50 -2.44 1.93 5.41
C ASP A 50 -2.14 3.20 6.19
N ALA A 51 -3.17 4.04 6.34
CA ALA A 51 -3.26 5.12 7.31
C ALA A 51 -4.01 4.64 8.58
N PRO A 52 -3.68 5.15 9.78
CA PRO A 52 -4.21 4.64 11.04
C PRO A 52 -5.73 4.84 11.20
N VAL A 53 -6.38 3.87 11.85
CA VAL A 53 -7.79 3.94 12.32
C VAL A 53 -7.83 3.90 13.86
N ASP A 54 -8.62 4.78 14.46
CA ASP A 54 -8.59 5.00 15.91
C ASP A 54 -9.30 3.91 16.73
N ASP A 55 -10.45 3.39 16.28
CA ASP A 55 -11.30 2.48 17.05
C ASP A 55 -11.11 0.99 16.76
N ALA A 56 -10.30 0.65 15.77
CA ALA A 56 -10.03 -0.73 15.40
C ALA A 56 -8.80 -1.29 16.12
N ALA A 57 -8.91 -2.55 16.54
CA ALA A 57 -7.79 -3.35 16.99
C ALA A 57 -7.17 -4.16 15.84
N GLU A 58 -7.96 -4.42 14.77
CA GLU A 58 -7.55 -5.20 13.61
C GLU A 58 -8.48 -4.90 12.43
N VAL A 59 -7.93 -4.73 11.24
CA VAL A 59 -8.69 -4.62 9.98
C VAL A 59 -8.10 -5.57 8.97
N ILE A 60 -8.74 -6.73 8.85
CA ILE A 60 -8.31 -7.77 7.91
C ILE A 60 -9.01 -7.56 6.56
N ILE A 61 -8.24 -7.34 5.52
CA ILE A 61 -8.71 -7.41 4.13
C ILE A 61 -8.22 -8.72 3.50
N VAL A 62 -9.14 -9.45 2.90
CA VAL A 62 -8.84 -10.71 2.21
C VAL A 62 -8.77 -10.46 0.73
N PHE A 63 -7.57 -10.42 0.19
CA PHE A 63 -7.30 -10.22 -1.25
C PHE A 63 -7.35 -11.56 -1.97
N THR A 64 -8.07 -11.62 -3.09
CA THR A 64 -8.23 -12.81 -3.93
C THR A 64 -7.50 -12.68 -5.27
N GLY A 65 -7.10 -11.48 -5.65
CA GLY A 65 -6.39 -11.24 -6.90
C GLY A 65 -6.26 -9.78 -7.26
N VAL A 66 -5.74 -9.54 -8.45
CA VAL A 66 -5.60 -8.21 -9.06
C VAL A 66 -6.11 -8.26 -10.50
N GLU A 67 -6.79 -7.22 -10.91
CA GLU A 67 -7.24 -7.05 -12.27
C GLU A 67 -6.64 -5.76 -12.84
N LEU A 68 -6.10 -5.83 -14.05
CA LEU A 68 -5.44 -4.73 -14.74
C LEU A 68 -6.11 -4.47 -16.08
N GLN A 69 -6.39 -3.21 -16.41
CA GLN A 69 -6.93 -2.82 -17.71
C GLN A 69 -5.84 -2.21 -18.58
N ARG A 70 -5.52 -2.89 -19.66
CA ARG A 70 -4.56 -2.43 -20.67
C ARG A 70 -5.32 -2.01 -21.93
N GLY A 71 -5.52 -0.70 -22.13
CA GLY A 71 -6.36 -0.18 -23.22
C GLY A 71 -7.83 -0.59 -23.10
N PRO A 72 -8.67 -0.22 -24.06
CA PRO A 72 -10.13 -0.31 -23.92
C PRO A 72 -10.71 -1.73 -23.96
N ALA A 73 -9.97 -2.73 -24.44
CA ALA A 73 -10.49 -4.08 -24.67
C ALA A 73 -9.69 -5.22 -24.04
N SER A 74 -8.67 -4.92 -23.25
CA SER A 74 -7.77 -5.94 -22.69
C SER A 74 -7.71 -5.87 -21.18
N THR A 75 -8.44 -6.74 -20.52
CA THR A 75 -8.40 -6.95 -19.07
C THR A 75 -7.52 -8.14 -18.75
N ILE A 76 -6.60 -7.99 -17.83
CA ILE A 76 -5.69 -9.04 -17.34
C ILE A 76 -6.12 -9.38 -15.93
N ASN A 77 -6.45 -10.65 -15.67
CA ASN A 77 -6.78 -11.17 -14.36
C ASN A 77 -5.59 -11.92 -13.78
N ILE A 78 -5.21 -11.58 -12.56
CA ILE A 78 -4.18 -12.24 -11.76
C ILE A 78 -4.86 -12.74 -10.50
N ASP A 79 -5.34 -13.96 -10.51
CA ASP A 79 -5.96 -14.58 -9.34
C ASP A 79 -4.90 -15.20 -8.44
N PHE A 80 -5.07 -15.12 -7.13
CA PHE A 80 -4.15 -15.72 -6.18
C PHE A 80 -4.57 -17.17 -5.90
N ASP A 81 -3.64 -18.12 -6.01
CA ASP A 81 -3.87 -19.53 -5.69
C ASP A 81 -4.42 -19.71 -4.27
N THR A 82 -4.00 -18.86 -3.36
CA THR A 82 -4.51 -18.79 -1.98
C THR A 82 -4.83 -17.33 -1.66
N PRO A 83 -6.05 -17.02 -1.18
CA PRO A 83 -6.40 -15.69 -0.73
C PRO A 83 -5.45 -15.18 0.35
N ARG A 84 -5.08 -13.91 0.28
CA ARG A 84 -4.14 -13.26 1.20
C ARG A 84 -4.89 -12.41 2.21
N ALA A 85 -4.96 -12.86 3.44
CA ALA A 85 -5.56 -12.10 4.54
C ALA A 85 -4.47 -11.21 5.18
N LEU A 86 -4.63 -9.91 5.08
CA LEU A 86 -3.68 -8.93 5.63
C LEU A 86 -4.39 -8.04 6.64
N ASP A 87 -3.80 -7.94 7.84
CA ASP A 87 -4.19 -6.91 8.80
C ASP A 87 -3.52 -5.59 8.40
N LEU A 88 -4.29 -4.69 7.78
CA LEU A 88 -3.76 -3.45 7.26
C LEU A 88 -3.19 -2.54 8.35
N LEU A 89 -3.68 -2.61 9.60
CA LEU A 89 -3.13 -1.83 10.71
C LEU A 89 -1.67 -2.16 11.06
N GLN A 90 -1.13 -3.27 10.54
CA GLN A 90 0.30 -3.62 10.69
C GLN A 90 1.20 -2.87 9.70
N PHE A 91 0.64 -2.28 8.64
CA PHE A 91 1.41 -1.68 7.54
C PHE A 91 1.31 -0.15 7.54
N ARG A 92 1.60 0.46 8.69
CA ARG A 92 1.62 1.92 8.91
C ARG A 92 3.03 2.48 8.83
N ASN A 93 3.16 3.81 8.76
CA ASN A 93 4.45 4.52 8.81
C ASN A 93 5.44 4.08 7.73
N GLY A 94 4.95 3.79 6.51
CA GLY A 94 5.78 3.37 5.38
C GLY A 94 6.04 1.87 5.30
N GLN A 95 5.52 1.07 6.23
CA GLN A 95 5.53 -0.37 6.08
C GLN A 95 4.53 -0.80 5.02
N THR A 96 4.88 -1.82 4.25
CA THR A 96 4.06 -2.33 3.16
C THR A 96 3.98 -3.85 3.17
N ALA A 97 2.88 -4.41 2.67
CA ALA A 97 2.77 -5.83 2.35
C ALA A 97 2.74 -6.07 0.84
N ASN A 98 3.41 -7.11 0.38
CA ASN A 98 3.41 -7.48 -1.04
C ASN A 98 2.11 -8.19 -1.42
N LEU A 99 1.43 -7.71 -2.46
CA LEU A 99 0.36 -8.44 -3.18
C LEU A 99 0.89 -9.12 -4.44
N LEU A 100 1.80 -8.48 -5.16
CA LEU A 100 2.53 -9.06 -6.29
C LEU A 100 4.01 -8.73 -6.13
N GLU A 101 4.87 -9.65 -6.49
CA GLU A 101 6.33 -9.44 -6.48
C GLU A 101 6.88 -9.84 -7.84
N GLY A 102 7.32 -8.83 -8.62
CA GLY A 102 7.92 -9.05 -9.94
C GLY A 102 7.04 -9.90 -10.89
N HIS A 103 5.72 -9.76 -10.81
CA HIS A 103 4.81 -10.54 -11.65
C HIS A 103 4.93 -10.13 -13.11
N PRO A 104 5.16 -11.06 -14.05
CA PRO A 104 5.30 -10.73 -15.47
C PRO A 104 3.97 -10.27 -16.05
N VAL A 105 3.97 -9.10 -16.69
CA VAL A 105 2.82 -8.52 -17.38
C VAL A 105 3.26 -7.96 -18.73
N LEU A 106 2.33 -7.79 -19.66
CA LEU A 106 2.63 -7.18 -20.96
C LEU A 106 3.04 -5.71 -20.77
N PRO A 107 4.11 -5.24 -21.44
CA PRO A 107 4.48 -3.83 -21.37
C PRO A 107 3.45 -2.94 -22.08
N GLY A 108 3.36 -1.68 -21.63
CA GLY A 108 2.48 -0.67 -22.19
C GLY A 108 1.74 0.12 -21.12
N GLU A 109 0.79 0.93 -21.56
CA GLU A 109 -0.05 1.74 -20.67
C GLU A 109 -1.22 0.94 -20.14
N TYR A 110 -1.48 1.11 -18.83
CA TYR A 110 -2.63 0.57 -18.12
C TYR A 110 -3.51 1.73 -17.66
N GLU A 111 -4.83 1.58 -17.82
CA GLU A 111 -5.79 2.63 -17.51
C GLU A 111 -6.21 2.63 -16.04
N TRP A 112 -6.32 1.42 -15.46
CA TRP A 112 -6.70 1.24 -14.07
C TRP A 112 -6.22 -0.11 -13.53
N LEU A 113 -6.20 -0.18 -12.22
CA LEU A 113 -5.97 -1.38 -11.43
C LEU A 113 -7.16 -1.62 -10.51
N ARG A 114 -7.53 -2.88 -10.31
CA ARG A 114 -8.55 -3.29 -9.35
C ARG A 114 -8.00 -4.36 -8.43
N LEU A 115 -8.18 -4.18 -7.12
CA LEU A 115 -7.94 -5.23 -6.15
C LEU A 115 -9.22 -6.06 -6.02
N LYS A 116 -9.11 -7.36 -6.22
CA LYS A 116 -10.17 -8.33 -5.94
C LYS A 116 -10.10 -8.67 -4.47
N ILE A 117 -11.21 -8.57 -3.76
CA ILE A 117 -11.29 -8.87 -2.33
C ILE A 117 -12.52 -9.70 -2.00
N SER A 118 -12.46 -10.44 -0.91
CA SER A 118 -13.58 -11.17 -0.33
C SER A 118 -14.24 -10.30 0.74
N ALA A 119 -15.33 -9.62 0.37
CA ALA A 119 -16.06 -8.66 1.21
C ALA A 119 -17.56 -8.67 0.92
N GLU A 120 -18.16 -9.87 0.84
CA GLU A 120 -19.59 -10.05 0.69
C GLU A 120 -20.32 -9.89 2.02
N GLN A 121 -21.60 -9.58 1.92
CA GLN A 121 -22.45 -9.41 3.10
C GLN A 121 -22.52 -10.70 3.92
N ASN A 122 -22.37 -10.60 5.24
CA ASN A 122 -22.42 -11.71 6.20
C ASN A 122 -21.36 -12.81 6.03
N LEU A 123 -20.29 -12.54 5.25
CA LEU A 123 -19.22 -13.51 5.02
C LEU A 123 -18.30 -13.62 6.26
N GLN A 124 -18.33 -14.78 6.93
CA GLN A 124 -17.60 -14.98 8.18
C GLN A 124 -16.08 -15.08 8.03
N ASN A 125 -15.60 -15.64 6.91
CA ASN A 125 -14.17 -15.84 6.63
C ASN A 125 -13.62 -14.82 5.62
N GLY A 126 -14.38 -13.77 5.30
CA GLY A 126 -13.98 -12.67 4.44
C GLY A 126 -13.24 -11.56 5.17
N SER A 127 -13.21 -10.40 4.52
CA SER A 127 -12.71 -9.17 5.12
C SER A 127 -13.52 -8.80 6.35
N ARG A 128 -12.86 -8.31 7.40
CA ARG A 128 -13.48 -8.08 8.71
C ARG A 128 -12.76 -7.01 9.52
N ILE A 129 -13.47 -6.44 10.47
CA ILE A 129 -12.92 -5.53 11.48
C ILE A 129 -13.10 -6.15 12.86
N ARG A 130 -12.12 -5.99 13.74
CA ARG A 130 -12.21 -6.26 15.17
C ARG A 130 -11.99 -4.95 15.92
N LEU A 131 -12.97 -4.58 16.73
CA LEU A 131 -12.92 -3.37 17.56
C LEU A 131 -12.04 -3.58 18.79
N ARG A 132 -11.66 -2.49 19.45
CA ARG A 132 -10.87 -2.54 20.69
C ARG A 132 -11.60 -3.20 21.86
N ASP A 133 -12.93 -3.22 21.83
CA ASP A 133 -13.76 -3.94 22.82
C ASP A 133 -13.85 -5.46 22.56
N GLY A 134 -13.17 -5.96 21.53
CA GLY A 134 -13.11 -7.37 21.15
C GLY A 134 -14.19 -7.86 20.20
N ARG A 135 -15.21 -7.06 19.90
CA ARG A 135 -16.27 -7.42 18.94
C ARG A 135 -15.70 -7.47 17.54
N GLN A 136 -16.15 -8.45 16.75
CA GLN A 136 -15.74 -8.65 15.38
C GLN A 136 -16.94 -8.58 14.44
N PHE A 137 -16.75 -7.92 13.29
CA PHE A 137 -17.78 -7.73 12.28
C PHE A 137 -17.25 -7.98 10.88
N PRO A 138 -18.06 -8.55 9.97
CA PRO A 138 -17.73 -8.59 8.54
C PRO A 138 -17.63 -7.18 7.96
N LEU A 139 -16.69 -6.99 7.03
CA LEU A 139 -16.62 -5.82 6.18
C LEU A 139 -17.32 -6.11 4.86
N PHE A 140 -18.18 -5.20 4.45
CA PHE A 140 -19.04 -5.34 3.28
C PHE A 140 -18.88 -4.14 2.34
N ILE A 141 -18.77 -4.40 1.04
CA ILE A 141 -18.78 -3.36 0.00
C ILE A 141 -20.18 -3.27 -0.59
N PRO A 142 -20.91 -2.13 -0.44
CA PRO A 142 -22.27 -1.99 -0.93
C PRO A 142 -22.44 -2.16 -2.44
N SER A 143 -21.43 -1.80 -3.23
CA SER A 143 -21.44 -1.93 -4.70
C SER A 143 -21.20 -3.36 -5.19
N GLY A 144 -21.05 -4.33 -4.28
CA GLY A 144 -20.77 -5.73 -4.56
C GLY A 144 -19.28 -6.04 -4.72
N ALA A 145 -18.92 -7.29 -4.39
CA ALA A 145 -17.54 -7.77 -4.50
C ALA A 145 -17.00 -7.74 -5.94
N GLU A 146 -17.90 -7.84 -6.94
CA GLU A 146 -17.54 -7.77 -8.36
C GLU A 146 -17.02 -6.41 -8.81
N SER A 147 -17.48 -5.31 -8.18
CA SER A 147 -16.91 -3.98 -8.46
C SER A 147 -15.52 -3.80 -7.88
N GLY A 148 -15.18 -4.57 -6.84
CA GLY A 148 -13.87 -4.57 -6.20
C GLY A 148 -13.39 -3.18 -5.79
N LEU A 149 -12.10 -3.09 -5.49
CA LEU A 149 -11.44 -1.83 -5.15
C LEU A 149 -10.75 -1.28 -6.41
N LYS A 150 -11.44 -0.48 -7.20
CA LYS A 150 -10.93 0.06 -8.47
C LYS A 150 -10.20 1.39 -8.26
N LEU A 151 -8.96 1.46 -8.75
CA LEU A 151 -8.12 2.65 -8.76
C LEU A 151 -7.98 3.15 -10.20
N ASN A 152 -8.65 4.27 -10.51
CA ASN A 152 -8.66 4.88 -11.84
C ASN A 152 -7.44 5.80 -12.02
N ARG A 153 -6.25 5.23 -12.02
CA ARG A 153 -5.01 5.92 -12.30
C ARG A 153 -4.24 5.17 -13.37
N ARG A 154 -3.79 5.87 -14.39
CA ARG A 154 -2.91 5.33 -15.43
C ARG A 154 -1.52 5.10 -14.90
N PHE A 155 -0.90 4.01 -15.36
CA PHE A 155 0.51 3.71 -15.12
C PHE A 155 1.10 3.00 -16.34
N THR A 156 2.42 3.03 -16.45
CA THR A 156 3.14 2.40 -17.57
C THR A 156 4.03 1.29 -17.04
N VAL A 157 3.97 0.15 -17.69
CA VAL A 157 4.93 -0.94 -17.51
C VAL A 157 5.92 -0.92 -18.65
N ALA A 158 7.20 -0.65 -18.32
CA ALA A 158 8.27 -0.67 -19.30
C ALA A 158 8.67 -2.09 -19.69
N GLN A 159 9.04 -2.31 -20.95
CA GLN A 159 9.57 -3.59 -21.42
C GLN A 159 10.89 -3.89 -20.69
N GLY A 160 10.99 -5.08 -20.11
CA GLY A 160 12.15 -5.51 -19.33
C GLY A 160 12.35 -4.76 -18.00
N GLY A 161 11.51 -3.76 -17.71
CA GLY A 161 11.56 -2.96 -16.50
C GLY A 161 10.66 -3.49 -15.38
N ILE A 162 10.91 -3.04 -14.15
CA ILE A 162 10.07 -3.31 -12.99
C ILE A 162 9.30 -2.04 -12.64
N THR A 163 7.97 -2.11 -12.72
CA THR A 163 7.06 -1.07 -12.22
C THR A 163 6.66 -1.43 -10.80
N ARG A 164 6.85 -0.51 -9.85
CA ARG A 164 6.52 -0.68 -8.45
C ARG A 164 5.40 0.27 -8.08
N LEU A 165 4.28 -0.31 -7.67
CA LEU A 165 3.10 0.42 -7.26
C LEU A 165 2.76 0.11 -5.81
N ILE A 166 2.26 1.12 -5.10
CA ILE A 166 1.74 0.99 -3.74
C ILE A 166 0.28 1.44 -3.75
N VAL A 167 -0.60 0.61 -3.20
CA VAL A 167 -1.97 1.00 -2.89
C VAL A 167 -2.00 1.44 -1.44
N ASP A 168 -2.28 2.69 -1.23
CA ASP A 168 -2.45 3.28 0.08
C ASP A 168 -3.93 3.28 0.44
N PHE A 169 -4.27 2.61 1.52
CA PHE A 169 -5.61 2.57 2.08
C PHE A 169 -5.75 3.68 3.12
N ASP A 170 -6.71 4.55 2.94
CA ASP A 170 -7.15 5.44 4.01
C ASP A 170 -8.27 4.73 4.77
N LEU A 171 -7.92 3.88 5.73
CA LEU A 171 -8.91 3.09 6.47
C LEU A 171 -9.84 3.97 7.30
N ARG A 172 -9.40 5.12 7.78
CA ARG A 172 -10.23 6.05 8.56
C ARG A 172 -11.40 6.56 7.72
N LYS A 173 -11.16 6.86 6.43
CA LYS A 173 -12.21 7.23 5.47
C LYS A 173 -12.93 6.02 4.86
N SER A 174 -12.30 4.85 4.90
CA SER A 174 -12.81 3.65 4.21
C SER A 174 -13.76 2.81 5.05
N VAL A 175 -13.60 2.78 6.38
CA VAL A 175 -14.35 1.88 7.27
C VAL A 175 -15.42 2.66 8.02
N VAL A 176 -16.67 2.36 7.74
CA VAL A 176 -17.82 3.09 8.29
C VAL A 176 -18.70 2.14 9.10
N ALA A 177 -19.03 2.56 10.33
CA ALA A 177 -19.97 1.83 11.16
C ALA A 177 -21.37 1.79 10.50
N PRO A 178 -22.09 0.67 10.54
CA PRO A 178 -23.42 0.57 9.97
C PRO A 178 -24.41 1.44 10.74
N PRO A 179 -25.42 2.02 10.09
CA PRO A 179 -26.48 2.71 10.79
C PRO A 179 -27.31 1.71 11.64
N GLY A 180 -27.52 2.04 12.90
CA GLY A 180 -28.31 1.23 13.82
C GLY A 180 -27.61 -0.07 14.25
N LEU A 181 -28.38 -1.19 14.30
CA LEU A 181 -27.91 -2.51 14.77
C LEU A 181 -27.48 -3.46 13.63
N ALA A 182 -27.25 -2.94 12.44
CA ALA A 182 -26.83 -3.77 11.32
C ALA A 182 -25.45 -4.43 11.60
N PRO A 183 -25.29 -5.75 11.32
CA PRO A 183 -24.09 -6.47 11.74
C PRO A 183 -22.86 -6.22 10.86
N ASN A 184 -23.06 -5.71 9.64
CA ASN A 184 -21.95 -5.56 8.69
C ASN A 184 -21.44 -4.12 8.71
N TRP A 185 -20.14 -3.97 8.94
CA TRP A 185 -19.45 -2.72 8.71
C TRP A 185 -19.25 -2.49 7.22
N ILE A 186 -19.33 -1.23 6.82
CA ILE A 186 -19.27 -0.84 5.41
C ILE A 186 -17.82 -0.50 5.08
N LEU A 187 -17.31 -1.10 4.01
CA LEU A 187 -16.03 -0.71 3.40
C LEU A 187 -16.33 0.18 2.19
N ARG A 188 -16.08 1.47 2.33
CA ARG A 188 -16.12 2.48 1.26
C ARG A 188 -14.67 2.85 0.93
N PRO A 189 -14.10 2.29 -0.15
CA PRO A 189 -12.67 2.42 -0.35
C PRO A 189 -12.26 3.86 -0.67
N ALA A 190 -11.49 4.47 0.21
CA ALA A 190 -10.68 5.66 -0.06
C ALA A 190 -9.25 5.17 -0.31
N LEU A 191 -8.84 5.13 -1.58
CA LEU A 191 -7.60 4.51 -2.01
C LEU A 191 -6.78 5.43 -2.89
N ARG A 192 -5.46 5.39 -2.73
CA ARG A 192 -4.52 6.02 -3.66
C ARG A 192 -3.63 4.97 -4.30
N LEU A 193 -3.36 5.10 -5.61
CA LEU A 193 -2.33 4.33 -6.29
C LEU A 193 -1.09 5.21 -6.44
N ILE A 194 0.04 4.76 -5.95
CA ILE A 194 1.29 5.49 -5.88
C ILE A 194 2.33 4.76 -6.71
N ASP A 195 3.00 5.47 -7.62
CA ASP A 195 4.18 4.96 -8.32
C ASP A 195 5.41 5.20 -7.42
N GLU A 196 6.07 4.14 -7.01
CA GLU A 196 7.20 4.18 -6.07
C GLU A 196 8.35 5.08 -6.52
N LEU A 197 8.50 5.30 -7.82
CA LEU A 197 9.53 6.19 -8.37
C LEU A 197 9.18 7.68 -8.28
N GLN A 198 7.93 8.01 -7.96
CA GLN A 198 7.41 9.39 -7.97
C GLN A 198 7.10 9.93 -6.57
N TYR A 199 7.39 9.19 -5.52
CA TYR A 199 7.12 9.63 -4.17
C TYR A 199 8.39 9.98 -3.37
N GLY A 200 8.16 10.75 -2.30
CA GLY A 200 9.14 11.04 -1.26
C GLY A 200 8.55 10.82 0.12
N THR A 201 9.35 11.11 1.13
CA THR A 201 8.94 11.03 2.53
C THR A 201 9.19 12.38 3.21
N LEU A 202 8.20 12.89 3.93
CA LEU A 202 8.34 14.03 4.81
C LEU A 202 8.60 13.53 6.22
N VAL A 203 9.73 13.95 6.80
CA VAL A 203 10.08 13.65 8.19
C VAL A 203 10.30 14.93 8.98
N GLY A 204 9.99 14.92 10.27
CA GLY A 204 10.19 16.07 11.13
C GLY A 204 9.87 15.79 12.57
N SER A 205 9.84 16.84 13.37
CA SER A 205 9.47 16.81 14.78
C SER A 205 8.66 18.05 15.14
N VAL A 206 7.84 17.93 16.15
CA VAL A 206 7.08 19.05 16.73
C VAL A 206 7.26 19.07 18.24
N ASP A 207 7.43 20.25 18.80
CA ASP A 207 7.50 20.50 20.25
C ASP A 207 6.06 20.50 20.80
N ILE A 208 5.70 19.45 21.56
CA ILE A 208 4.34 19.30 22.09
C ILE A 208 3.96 20.34 23.10
N PRO A 209 4.83 20.74 24.08
CA PRO A 209 4.54 21.87 24.96
C PRO A 209 4.25 23.18 24.21
N ALA A 210 5.06 23.50 23.19
CA ALA A 210 4.86 24.71 22.40
C ALA A 210 3.54 24.62 21.57
N LEU A 211 3.24 23.46 20.99
CA LEU A 211 1.97 23.23 20.28
C LEU A 211 0.77 23.39 21.23
N ALA A 212 0.81 22.76 22.41
CA ALA A 212 -0.26 22.87 23.40
C ALA A 212 -0.48 24.33 23.82
N ALA A 213 0.60 25.06 24.14
CA ALA A 213 0.53 26.47 24.53
C ALA A 213 -0.09 27.34 23.42
N ALA A 214 0.32 27.13 22.15
CA ALA A 214 -0.18 27.88 21.02
C ALA A 214 -1.67 27.61 20.75
N GLN A 215 -2.19 26.43 21.09
CA GLN A 215 -3.60 26.07 20.98
C GLN A 215 -4.38 26.25 22.28
N GLN A 216 -3.85 27.00 23.26
CA GLN A 216 -4.47 27.25 24.56
C GLN A 216 -4.89 25.97 25.29
N SER A 217 -4.12 24.90 25.12
CA SER A 217 -4.31 23.60 25.74
C SER A 217 -3.20 23.31 26.76
N THR A 218 -3.42 22.30 27.60
CA THR A 218 -2.33 21.74 28.42
C THR A 218 -1.70 20.55 27.70
N VAL A 219 -0.45 20.21 28.06
CA VAL A 219 0.20 19.01 27.50
C VAL A 219 -0.60 17.74 27.82
N ALA A 220 -1.28 17.69 28.97
CA ALA A 220 -2.08 16.54 29.38
C ALA A 220 -3.36 16.38 28.57
N ASP A 221 -3.95 17.49 28.11
CA ASP A 221 -5.17 17.51 27.33
C ASP A 221 -4.90 17.51 25.82
N CYS A 222 -3.62 17.64 25.41
CA CYS A 222 -3.22 17.65 23.99
C CYS A 222 -3.19 16.22 23.44
N SER A 223 -4.02 15.93 22.45
CA SER A 223 -3.92 14.77 21.58
C SER A 223 -3.25 15.20 20.27
N PRO A 224 -1.90 15.15 20.20
CA PRO A 224 -1.20 15.78 19.09
C PRO A 224 -1.29 14.97 17.80
N GLY A 225 -1.42 15.66 16.68
CA GLY A 225 -1.42 15.09 15.35
C GLY A 225 -0.79 16.00 14.32
N VAL A 226 -0.39 15.42 13.19
CA VAL A 226 0.10 16.11 12.01
C VAL A 226 -0.80 15.81 10.82
N TYR A 227 -1.11 16.84 10.05
CA TYR A 227 -1.88 16.80 8.82
C TYR A 227 -1.06 17.35 7.66
N VAL A 228 -1.18 16.72 6.49
CA VAL A 228 -0.56 17.15 5.24
C VAL A 228 -1.63 17.35 4.17
N PHE A 229 -1.63 18.52 3.58
CA PHE A 229 -2.58 18.95 2.57
C PHE A 229 -1.89 19.10 1.22
N ALA A 230 -2.55 18.70 0.15
CA ALA A 230 -2.03 18.88 -1.20
C ALA A 230 -2.06 20.37 -1.58
N GLY A 231 -0.94 20.90 -2.03
CA GLY A 231 -0.77 22.30 -2.39
C GLY A 231 0.03 23.10 -1.37
N GLY A 232 0.75 24.09 -1.87
CA GLY A 232 1.56 24.98 -1.03
C GLY A 232 0.80 26.21 -0.59
N GLY A 233 0.57 26.36 0.72
CA GLY A 233 -0.11 27.53 1.30
C GLY A 233 -1.63 27.48 1.14
N VAL A 234 -2.21 26.28 1.09
CA VAL A 234 -3.67 26.09 1.12
C VAL A 234 -4.22 26.36 2.52
N THR A 235 -5.51 26.64 2.63
CA THR A 235 -6.21 26.72 3.91
C THR A 235 -6.48 25.29 4.38
N PRO A 236 -5.92 24.86 5.53
CA PRO A 236 -6.21 23.55 6.10
C PRO A 236 -7.65 23.44 6.57
N ASP A 237 -8.20 22.26 6.46
CA ASP A 237 -9.52 21.90 6.93
C ASP A 237 -9.48 20.59 7.74
N ASP A 238 -10.54 20.26 8.45
CA ASP A 238 -10.67 18.95 9.08
C ASP A 238 -11.10 17.88 8.07
N MET A 239 -11.29 16.63 8.50
CA MET A 239 -11.58 15.52 7.60
C MET A 239 -13.08 15.31 7.41
N ASP A 240 -13.82 16.30 7.03
CA ASP A 240 -15.26 16.19 6.88
C ASP A 240 -15.76 15.90 5.46
N GLY A 241 -14.89 16.05 4.46
CA GLY A 241 -15.20 15.82 3.05
C GLY A 241 -15.96 16.97 2.40
N ASP A 242 -16.03 18.14 3.04
CA ASP A 242 -16.59 19.39 2.50
C ASP A 242 -15.47 20.29 1.99
N ALA A 243 -15.34 20.41 0.68
CA ALA A 243 -14.31 21.26 0.06
C ALA A 243 -14.70 22.73 -0.03
N THR A 244 -15.77 23.19 0.66
CA THR A 244 -16.25 24.57 0.56
C THR A 244 -15.57 25.51 1.53
N ASP A 245 -14.99 25.05 2.61
CA ASP A 245 -14.34 25.81 3.68
C ASP A 245 -12.82 25.59 3.79
N GLY A 246 -12.26 24.62 3.07
CA GLY A 246 -10.84 24.41 3.03
C GLY A 246 -10.40 23.25 2.14
N VAL A 247 -9.25 22.71 2.44
CA VAL A 247 -8.71 21.52 1.79
C VAL A 247 -8.56 20.42 2.83
N ASP A 248 -9.22 19.30 2.61
CA ASP A 248 -9.10 18.10 3.45
C ASP A 248 -7.66 17.60 3.53
N PRO A 249 -7.24 17.02 4.66
CA PRO A 249 -5.93 16.40 4.75
C PRO A 249 -5.79 15.20 3.82
N LEU A 250 -4.70 15.19 3.06
CA LEU A 250 -4.31 14.09 2.18
C LEU A 250 -3.71 12.91 2.99
N VAL A 251 -2.90 13.25 3.98
CA VAL A 251 -2.23 12.30 4.89
C VAL A 251 -2.23 12.89 6.29
N TYR A 252 -2.39 12.04 7.28
CA TYR A 252 -2.38 12.42 8.69
C TYR A 252 -1.77 11.33 9.55
N GLN A 253 -1.24 11.74 10.72
CA GLN A 253 -0.63 10.81 11.66
C GLN A 253 -0.83 11.32 13.09
N PRO A 254 -1.33 10.48 14.03
CA PRO A 254 -1.26 10.79 15.45
C PRO A 254 0.20 10.82 15.90
N LEU A 255 0.53 11.74 16.79
CA LEU A 255 1.86 11.91 17.31
C LEU A 255 1.95 11.39 18.75
N THR A 256 2.98 10.60 19.02
CA THR A 256 3.24 10.11 20.38
C THR A 256 4.64 10.53 20.78
N PRO A 257 4.78 11.48 21.72
CA PRO A 257 6.11 11.83 22.23
C PRO A 257 6.68 10.67 23.04
N PRO A 258 7.99 10.41 22.97
CA PRO A 258 8.66 9.34 23.72
C PRO A 258 8.53 9.52 25.24
N THR A 259 8.40 10.75 25.67
CA THR A 259 8.13 11.13 27.06
C THR A 259 7.11 12.27 27.06
N PRO A 260 6.06 12.24 27.91
CA PRO A 260 5.11 13.33 28.01
C PRO A 260 5.81 14.69 28.21
N GLY A 261 5.39 15.69 27.46
CA GLY A 261 5.97 17.04 27.53
C GLY A 261 7.27 17.23 26.76
N THR A 262 7.59 16.33 25.82
CA THR A 262 8.73 16.45 24.90
C THR A 262 8.28 16.60 23.45
N SER A 263 9.25 16.67 22.53
CA SER A 263 8.96 16.68 21.10
C SER A 263 8.53 15.29 20.62
N ALA A 264 7.60 15.24 19.66
CA ALA A 264 7.24 14.05 18.92
C ALA A 264 7.82 14.10 17.50
N THR A 265 8.26 12.97 16.99
CA THR A 265 8.73 12.84 15.60
C THR A 265 7.63 12.27 14.72
N TYR A 266 7.64 12.64 13.43
CA TYR A 266 6.76 12.08 12.42
C TYR A 266 7.53 11.67 11.19
N SER A 267 6.94 10.69 10.47
CA SER A 267 7.43 10.22 9.17
C SER A 267 6.23 9.92 8.29
N LEU A 268 6.04 10.73 7.26
CA LEU A 268 4.92 10.67 6.33
C LEU A 268 5.45 10.25 4.96
N PRO A 269 5.48 8.96 4.67
CA PRO A 269 5.93 8.41 3.40
C PRO A 269 4.86 8.56 2.32
N PHE A 270 5.21 8.18 1.11
CA PHE A 270 4.29 8.06 -0.02
C PHE A 270 3.63 9.37 -0.45
N LEU A 271 4.34 10.49 -0.29
CA LEU A 271 3.95 11.78 -0.84
C LEU A 271 4.50 11.91 -2.26
N GLU A 272 3.64 12.15 -3.23
CA GLU A 272 4.07 12.41 -4.60
C GLU A 272 4.94 13.67 -4.68
N SER A 273 5.72 13.80 -5.75
CA SER A 273 6.49 15.03 -5.97
C SER A 273 5.54 16.21 -6.13
N GLY A 274 5.69 17.23 -5.31
CA GLY A 274 4.81 18.40 -5.31
C GLY A 274 4.98 19.28 -4.09
N ASP A 275 4.18 20.34 -4.04
CA ASP A 275 4.11 21.27 -2.90
C ASP A 275 3.01 20.84 -1.95
N TYR A 276 3.28 20.94 -0.64
CA TYR A 276 2.37 20.55 0.42
C TYR A 276 2.32 21.60 1.51
N THR A 277 1.18 21.66 2.17
CA THR A 277 0.98 22.41 3.41
C THR A 277 0.93 21.41 4.57
N VAL A 278 1.57 21.73 5.69
CA VAL A 278 1.60 20.89 6.89
C VAL A 278 1.06 21.69 8.06
N ALA A 279 0.15 21.09 8.81
CA ALA A 279 -0.41 21.66 10.01
C ALA A 279 -0.37 20.66 11.18
N PHE A 280 -0.42 21.16 12.40
CA PHE A 280 -0.43 20.37 13.63
C PHE A 280 -1.62 20.73 14.49
N THR A 281 -2.13 19.74 15.22
CA THR A 281 -3.26 19.93 16.13
C THR A 281 -3.02 19.25 17.47
N CYS A 282 -3.62 19.78 18.54
CA CYS A 282 -3.80 19.10 19.83
C CYS A 282 -5.13 18.36 19.94
N ARG A 283 -5.94 18.36 18.89
CA ARG A 283 -7.30 17.83 18.87
C ARG A 283 -7.50 16.66 17.92
N PHE A 284 -6.43 15.93 17.64
CA PHE A 284 -6.45 14.80 16.70
C PHE A 284 -7.49 13.73 17.06
N ASN A 285 -7.75 13.52 18.36
CA ASN A 285 -8.70 12.54 18.87
C ASN A 285 -10.18 12.90 18.67
N VAL A 286 -10.50 14.17 18.40
CA VAL A 286 -11.89 14.61 18.16
C VAL A 286 -12.26 14.62 16.68
N ASP A 287 -11.27 14.56 15.80
CA ASP A 287 -11.46 14.37 14.38
C ASP A 287 -11.60 12.86 14.06
N ALA A 288 -12.63 12.24 14.61
CA ALA A 288 -12.86 10.80 14.51
C ALA A 288 -13.91 10.43 13.45
N ASP A 289 -14.78 11.35 13.07
CA ASP A 289 -15.83 11.13 12.07
C ASP A 289 -15.57 11.97 10.81
N PRO A 290 -15.05 11.35 9.72
CA PRO A 290 -14.73 12.07 8.50
C PRO A 290 -15.96 12.58 7.73
N THR A 291 -17.16 12.43 8.27
CA THR A 291 -18.41 12.90 7.66
C THR A 291 -19.02 14.08 8.41
N ARG A 292 -18.34 14.59 9.44
CA ARG A 292 -18.85 15.66 10.31
C ARG A 292 -17.75 16.66 10.56
N SER A 293 -18.08 17.95 10.40
CA SER A 293 -17.22 19.04 10.86
C SER A 293 -17.18 19.03 12.39
N GLU A 294 -16.08 18.56 12.98
CA GLU A 294 -15.95 18.40 14.42
C GLU A 294 -15.21 19.54 15.10
N TYR A 295 -14.44 20.31 14.33
CA TYR A 295 -13.80 21.52 14.80
C TYR A 295 -13.47 22.48 13.65
N ASP A 296 -13.37 23.75 13.98
CA ASP A 296 -13.05 24.82 13.02
C ASP A 296 -11.61 24.64 12.49
N PRO A 297 -11.38 24.68 11.16
CA PRO A 297 -10.04 24.59 10.54
C PRO A 297 -9.00 25.54 11.16
N ARG A 298 -9.42 26.66 11.73
CA ARG A 298 -8.56 27.57 12.47
C ARG A 298 -7.90 26.94 13.70
N THR A 299 -8.37 25.80 14.16
CA THR A 299 -7.77 25.05 15.28
C THR A 299 -6.73 24.03 14.84
N LEU A 300 -6.62 23.71 13.54
CA LEU A 300 -5.61 22.81 12.98
C LEU A 300 -4.19 23.42 13.07
N THR A 301 -4.11 24.72 12.87
CA THR A 301 -2.84 25.45 13.04
C THR A 301 -2.87 26.24 14.33
N PRO A 302 -1.78 26.30 15.09
CA PRO A 302 -1.68 27.18 16.22
C PRO A 302 -1.97 28.62 15.80
N GLU A 303 -2.75 29.34 16.61
CA GLU A 303 -3.05 30.74 16.35
C GLU A 303 -1.74 31.53 16.23
N GLY A 304 -1.54 32.26 15.12
CA GLY A 304 -0.31 32.97 14.83
C GLY A 304 0.79 32.15 14.14
N THR A 305 0.62 30.82 13.98
CA THR A 305 1.59 29.99 13.26
C THR A 305 1.03 29.65 11.87
N PRO A 306 1.60 30.18 10.79
CA PRO A 306 1.11 29.85 9.45
C PRO A 306 1.40 28.39 9.15
N PRO A 307 0.56 27.71 8.33
CA PRO A 307 0.85 26.39 7.82
C PRO A 307 2.20 26.38 7.10
N MET A 308 3.00 25.37 7.37
CA MET A 308 4.31 25.26 6.75
C MET A 308 4.20 24.71 5.35
N ARG A 309 4.90 25.32 4.40
CA ARG A 309 5.00 24.86 3.04
C ARG A 309 6.22 23.99 2.83
N PHE A 310 6.02 22.80 2.22
CA PHE A 310 7.09 21.88 1.86
C PHE A 310 6.99 21.49 0.38
N THR A 311 8.15 21.27 -0.24
CA THR A 311 8.22 20.69 -1.59
C THR A 311 8.81 19.28 -1.49
N ILE A 312 8.05 18.29 -1.86
CA ILE A 312 8.49 16.89 -1.92
C ILE A 312 9.13 16.62 -3.29
N LYS A 313 10.28 15.96 -3.26
CA LYS A 313 10.96 15.48 -4.48
C LYS A 313 10.96 13.97 -4.49
N ALA A 314 10.70 13.38 -5.68
CA ALA A 314 10.70 11.94 -5.86
C ALA A 314 12.00 11.30 -5.37
N GLY A 315 11.87 10.15 -4.71
CA GLY A 315 12.98 9.37 -4.19
C GLY A 315 13.81 10.08 -3.10
N ARG A 316 13.30 11.16 -2.48
CA ARG A 316 14.02 11.90 -1.44
C ARG A 316 13.24 11.97 -0.14
N ILE A 317 13.99 11.92 0.96
CA ILE A 317 13.49 12.29 2.28
C ILE A 317 13.60 13.81 2.38
N THR A 318 12.47 14.48 2.54
CA THR A 318 12.42 15.91 2.83
C THR A 318 12.35 16.09 4.34
N SER A 319 13.37 16.66 4.93
CA SER A 319 13.36 17.02 6.35
C SER A 319 12.67 18.35 6.54
N GLY A 320 11.52 18.32 7.18
CA GLY A 320 10.92 19.51 7.77
C GLY A 320 11.67 19.82 9.06
N THR A 321 12.55 20.83 9.01
CA THR A 321 13.18 21.31 10.23
C THR A 321 12.10 21.75 11.19
N THR A 322 12.20 21.28 12.43
CA THR A 322 11.41 21.65 13.59
C THR A 322 10.81 23.02 13.44
N THR A 323 9.54 23.09 13.37
CA THR A 323 8.91 24.29 13.85
C THR A 323 9.02 24.27 15.36
N ARG A 324 9.98 24.96 15.88
CA ARG A 324 9.77 25.63 17.12
C ARG A 324 8.55 26.52 16.85
N VAL A 325 7.41 26.10 17.37
CA VAL A 325 6.26 26.98 17.47
C VAL A 325 6.69 27.97 18.53
N ASP A 326 7.32 29.07 18.13
CA ASP A 326 7.60 30.17 19.03
C ASP A 326 6.22 30.76 19.35
N ALA A 327 5.82 30.60 20.61
CA ALA A 327 4.63 31.28 21.12
C ALA A 327 4.81 32.80 20.87
N PRO A 328 3.73 33.51 20.54
CA PRO A 328 3.74 34.95 20.29
C PRO A 328 4.32 35.75 21.45
#